data_f863766f3bcaf325d773d240a757613c
#
_entry.id   f863766f3bcaf325d773d240a757613c
#
_cell.length_a   1.000
_cell.length_b   1.000
_cell.length_c   1.000
_cell.angle_alpha   90.00
_cell.angle_beta   90.00
_cell.angle_gamma   90.00
#
_symmetry.space_group_name_H-M   'P 1'
#
loop_
_entity.id
_entity.type
_entity.pdbx_description
1 polymer ?
#
loop_
_entity_poly.entity_id
_entity_poly.type
_entity_poly.pdbx_seq_one_letter_code
_entity_poly.pdbx_strand_id
1 'polypeptide(L)' 'MANQVLVNVKTSERIWETTFQKSTRIKDVILGSRMHFRLPKEANLVLCKQESPHADFDLDRALVNYNVIDGDVLLLREV' A
#
# COMPACT_ATOMS: atom_id res chain seq x y z
N MET A 1 7.61 4.08 19.28
CA MET A 1 7.63 2.64 19.21
C MET A 1 7.33 2.18 17.81
N ALA A 2 7.95 1.13 17.45
CA ALA A 2 8.07 0.76 16.05
C ALA A 2 6.97 -0.18 15.55
N ASN A 3 5.74 -0.01 16.02
CA ASN A 3 4.62 -0.84 15.54
C ASN A 3 3.91 -0.23 14.33
N GLN A 4 4.23 1.00 14.01
CA GLN A 4 3.61 1.71 12.88
C GLN A 4 4.67 2.08 11.87
N VAL A 5 4.23 2.24 10.63
CA VAL A 5 5.11 2.65 9.54
C VAL A 5 4.42 3.75 8.75
N LEU A 6 5.18 4.80 8.42
CA LEU A 6 4.73 5.91 7.60
C LEU A 6 4.97 5.55 6.14
N VAL A 7 3.93 5.57 5.33
CA VAL A 7 4.03 5.23 3.91
C VAL A 7 3.34 6.29 3.06
N ASN A 8 3.75 6.35 1.82
CA ASN A 8 3.14 7.19 0.80
C ASN A 8 2.52 6.28 -0.23
N VAL A 9 1.19 6.17 -0.22
CA VAL A 9 0.48 5.37 -1.22
C VAL A 9 0.22 6.26 -2.43
N LYS A 10 0.75 5.86 -3.57
CA LYS A 10 0.73 6.68 -4.78
C LYS A 10 -0.05 5.99 -5.88
N THR A 11 -0.99 6.73 -6.48
CA THR A 11 -1.66 6.33 -7.71
C THR A 11 -1.02 7.10 -8.87
N SER A 12 -1.55 6.95 -10.08
CA SER A 12 -1.05 7.70 -11.24
C SER A 12 -1.26 9.21 -11.08
N GLU A 13 -2.18 9.63 -10.22
CA GLU A 13 -2.56 11.04 -10.13
C GLU A 13 -2.43 11.66 -8.76
N ARG A 14 -2.38 10.83 -7.71
CA ARG A 14 -2.43 11.34 -6.33
C ARG A 14 -1.48 10.58 -5.44
N ILE A 15 -1.20 11.17 -4.28
CA ILE A 15 -0.39 10.54 -3.26
C ILE A 15 -1.07 10.74 -1.91
N TRP A 16 -0.97 9.73 -1.05
CA TRP A 16 -1.56 9.75 0.29
C TRP A 16 -0.49 9.33 1.29
N GLU A 17 -0.06 10.29 2.11
CA GLU A 17 0.85 9.99 3.20
C GLU A 17 0.04 9.58 4.41
N THR A 18 0.29 8.38 4.92
CA THR A 18 -0.46 7.86 6.05
C THR A 18 0.37 6.84 6.81
N THR A 19 -0.12 6.45 7.98
CA THR A 19 0.52 5.41 8.78
C THR A 19 -0.38 4.19 8.85
N PHE A 20 0.27 3.03 8.86
CA PHE A 20 -0.40 1.76 9.12
C PHE A 20 0.37 1.01 10.19
N GLN A 21 -0.28 0.05 10.84
CA GLN A 21 0.43 -0.91 11.67
C GLN A 21 1.32 -1.76 10.76
N LYS A 22 2.50 -2.11 11.22
CA LYS A 22 3.40 -2.98 10.44
C LYS A 22 2.77 -4.34 10.18
N SER A 23 1.87 -4.78 11.05
CA SER A 23 1.15 -6.04 10.91
C SER A 23 -0.04 -5.96 9.98
N THR A 24 -0.38 -4.77 9.46
CA THR A 24 -1.51 -4.62 8.55
C THR A 24 -1.26 -5.41 7.28
N ARG A 25 -2.24 -6.21 6.88
CA ARG A 25 -2.14 -6.99 5.66
C ARG A 25 -2.28 -6.10 4.44
N ILE A 26 -1.67 -6.53 3.35
CA ILE A 26 -1.68 -5.75 2.11
C ILE A 26 -3.11 -5.49 1.64
N LYS A 27 -3.99 -6.50 1.74
CA LYS A 27 -5.38 -6.32 1.34
C LYS A 27 -6.07 -5.20 2.12
N ASP A 28 -5.69 -5.01 3.39
CA ASP A 28 -6.28 -3.96 4.21
C ASP A 28 -5.68 -2.59 3.89
N VAL A 29 -4.41 -2.54 3.51
CA VAL A 29 -3.80 -1.30 3.01
C VAL A 29 -4.52 -0.87 1.73
N ILE A 30 -4.78 -1.82 0.85
CA ILE A 30 -5.50 -1.56 -0.41
C ILE A 30 -6.93 -1.10 -0.11
N LEU A 31 -7.59 -1.75 0.84
CA LEU A 31 -8.95 -1.36 1.22
C LEU A 31 -8.99 0.07 1.73
N GLY A 32 -8.08 0.44 2.62
CA GLY A 32 -8.00 1.80 3.13
C GLY A 32 -7.71 2.81 2.04
N SER A 33 -6.81 2.45 1.12
CA SER A 33 -6.46 3.31 -0.02
C SER A 33 -7.65 3.47 -0.97
N ARG A 34 -8.37 2.37 -1.24
CA ARG A 34 -9.57 2.40 -2.06
C ARG A 34 -10.59 3.39 -1.51
N MET A 35 -10.77 3.36 -0.19
CA MET A 35 -11.71 4.27 0.46
C MET A 35 -11.21 5.71 0.43
N HIS A 36 -9.93 5.91 0.70
CA HIS A 36 -9.35 7.25 0.71
C HIS A 36 -9.42 7.93 -0.66
N PHE A 37 -9.07 7.19 -1.71
CA PHE A 37 -9.07 7.72 -3.06
C PHE A 37 -10.43 7.60 -3.76
N ARG A 38 -11.40 6.97 -3.12
CA ARG A 38 -12.75 6.74 -3.65
C ARG A 38 -12.70 5.96 -4.96
N LEU A 39 -11.93 4.88 -4.97
CA LEU A 39 -11.79 4.04 -6.15
C LEU A 39 -12.95 3.04 -6.23
N PRO A 40 -13.30 2.60 -7.46
CA PRO A 40 -14.41 1.66 -7.64
C PRO A 40 -14.19 0.35 -6.91
N LYS A 41 -15.27 -0.24 -6.39
CA LYS A 41 -15.20 -1.53 -5.70
C LYS A 41 -14.76 -2.65 -6.63
N GLU A 42 -15.07 -2.52 -7.92
CA GLU A 42 -14.79 -3.54 -8.93
C GLU A 42 -13.33 -3.53 -9.40
N ALA A 43 -12.62 -2.45 -9.13
CA ALA A 43 -11.25 -2.33 -9.59
C ALA A 43 -10.36 -3.36 -8.89
N ASN A 44 -9.60 -4.10 -9.67
CA ASN A 44 -8.60 -5.03 -9.15
C ASN A 44 -7.32 -4.26 -8.91
N LEU A 45 -6.98 -4.05 -7.65
CA LEU A 45 -5.85 -3.23 -7.27
C LEU A 45 -4.71 -4.08 -6.75
N VAL A 46 -3.50 -3.69 -7.10
CA VAL A 46 -2.28 -4.30 -6.60
C VAL A 46 -1.39 -3.22 -6.01
N LEU A 47 -0.50 -3.65 -5.13
CA LEU A 47 0.40 -2.76 -4.43
C LEU A 47 1.82 -3.29 -4.57
N CYS A 48 2.79 -2.38 -4.76
CA CYS A 48 4.19 -2.75 -4.83
C CYS A 48 5.03 -1.58 -4.34
N LYS A 49 6.33 -1.82 -4.11
CA LYS A 49 7.25 -0.73 -3.82
C LYS A 49 7.58 -0.01 -5.11
N GLN A 50 7.72 1.32 -5.03
CA GLN A 50 8.11 2.12 -6.18
C GLN A 50 9.43 1.64 -6.79
N GLU A 51 10.38 1.22 -5.96
CA GLU A 51 11.68 0.76 -6.41
C GLU A 51 11.65 -0.64 -7.05
N SER A 52 10.54 -1.37 -6.89
CA SER A 52 10.37 -2.70 -7.46
C SER A 52 8.98 -2.81 -8.08
N PRO A 53 8.72 -2.08 -9.17
CA PRO A 53 7.36 -1.92 -9.69
C PRO A 53 6.77 -3.18 -10.32
N HIS A 54 7.58 -4.22 -10.54
CA HIS A 54 7.10 -5.49 -11.10
C HIS A 54 6.90 -6.57 -10.04
N ALA A 55 7.16 -6.25 -8.78
CA ALA A 55 7.04 -7.21 -7.68
C ALA A 55 5.81 -6.88 -6.83
N ASP A 56 4.65 -7.28 -7.31
CA ASP A 56 3.40 -7.04 -6.60
C ASP A 56 3.38 -7.78 -5.27
N PHE A 57 2.87 -7.11 -4.25
CA PHE A 57 2.74 -7.69 -2.92
C PHE A 57 1.61 -8.71 -2.89
N ASP A 58 1.84 -9.79 -2.14
CA ASP A 58 0.80 -10.78 -1.84
C ASP A 58 -0.22 -10.16 -0.88
N LEU A 59 -1.49 -10.26 -1.24
CA LEU A 59 -2.58 -9.63 -0.48
C LEU A 59 -2.70 -10.13 0.95
N ASP A 60 -2.28 -11.36 1.20
CA ASP A 60 -2.41 -11.98 2.52
C ASP A 60 -1.21 -11.75 3.42
N ARG A 61 -0.14 -11.14 2.90
CA ARG A 61 1.04 -10.82 3.69
C ARG A 61 0.89 -9.45 4.32
N ALA A 62 1.69 -9.19 5.35
CA ALA A 62 1.70 -7.92 6.05
C ALA A 62 2.81 -7.02 5.54
N LEU A 63 2.71 -5.71 5.83
CA LEU A 63 3.74 -4.74 5.44
C LEU A 63 5.12 -5.15 5.95
N VAL A 64 5.18 -5.69 7.18
CA VAL A 64 6.45 -6.11 7.77
C VAL A 64 7.13 -7.21 6.96
N ASN A 65 6.38 -8.03 6.25
CA ASN A 65 6.93 -9.12 5.44
C ASN A 65 7.71 -8.60 4.23
N TYR A 66 7.50 -7.34 3.85
CA TYR A 66 8.16 -6.73 2.70
C TYR A 66 9.17 -5.67 3.11
N ASN A 67 9.50 -5.62 4.41
CA ASN A 67 10.47 -4.66 4.93
C ASN A 67 10.12 -3.21 4.58
N VAL A 68 8.84 -2.89 4.66
CA VAL A 68 8.38 -1.52 4.41
C VAL A 68 8.85 -0.66 5.60
N ILE A 69 9.51 0.45 5.28
CA ILE A 69 10.06 1.36 6.28
C ILE A 69 9.46 2.76 6.10
N ASP A 70 9.64 3.58 7.13
CA ASP A 70 9.10 4.95 7.12
C ASP A 70 9.60 5.71 5.90
N GLY A 71 8.67 6.35 5.21
CA GLY A 71 8.95 7.12 4.02
C GLY A 71 8.86 6.34 2.72
N ASP A 72 8.66 5.04 2.78
CA ASP A 72 8.53 4.24 1.56
C ASP A 72 7.35 4.71 0.72
N VAL A 73 7.54 4.66 -0.58
CA VAL A 73 6.48 4.94 -1.56
C VAL A 73 5.97 3.61 -2.09
N LEU A 74 4.67 3.40 -1.92
CA LEU A 74 3.99 2.21 -2.39
C LEU A 74 3.10 2.60 -3.56
N LEU A 75 3.28 1.90 -4.68
CA LEU A 75 2.47 2.18 -5.87
C LEU A 75 1.20 1.33 -5.84
N LEU A 76 0.07 2.02 -5.97
CA LEU A 76 -1.24 1.38 -6.08
C LEU A 76 -1.69 1.51 -7.53
N ARG A 77 -1.95 0.39 -8.16
CA ARG A 77 -2.38 0.42 -9.57
C ARG A 77 -3.45 -0.62 -9.83
N GLU A 78 -4.20 -0.38 -10.88
CA GLU A 78 -5.25 -1.28 -11.33
C GLU A 78 -4.68 -2.26 -12.35
N VAL A 79 -5.09 -3.52 -12.25
CA VAL A 79 -4.71 -4.55 -13.21
C VAL A 79 -5.88 -5.00 -14.05
#